data_d067bf35f2a48654e6b961b7b0ada4a1
#
_entry.id   d067bf35f2a48654e6b961b7b0ada4a1
#
_cell.length_a   1.000
_cell.length_b   1.000
_cell.length_c   1.000
_cell.angle_alpha   90.00
_cell.angle_beta   90.00
_cell.angle_gamma   90.00
#
_symmetry.space_group_name_H-M   'P 1'
#
loop_
_entity.id
_entity.type
_entity.pdbx_description
1 polymer ?
#
loop_
_entity_poly.entity_id
_entity_poly.type
_entity_poly.pdbx_seq_one_letter_code
_entity_poly.pdbx_strand_id
1 'polypeptide(L)'
;GVYHMRKTFELDEVPSRFIVHVTADNRYKLYLNGRFVSLGPARGDIYNWNFETVDLAPYLIKGKNVLAAVIWNYAEQKPVAQISFNQTGFLLQGNTEVETVVNTDASWLCMKNEAYAPWHKPVLGYYVAGPGELLSASKYPWGWEQSAYDDSKWLPAHTGIEGGVKGSRDYPGRLLVPCPIPPMDLLSERFEAVRISEGVKIPAGFLKTKTSLTVPANSKVHLLLDNGKLTTGYLSLLFSRGKNAEITIAYAEALYEGKEQGTTKSYSLPAKGNRDEVEGKRFIGYEDKVIADGGEGRDFTTLWWRTWRYVDLTISTADEPLVLEDVYGTFSAYPFRCEIAFSAPGHDELNKMLEIGWRTARLCANETYMDCPYYEQLQYFGDTRIQAMITLYNTHDAYMVKNAIEQGRQSVVADGITMSRYPSSLHQFISSFSLWWICMGHDYWMYRGDEAYMKTLLPAYRGVLSWYEQWLKRDHSLGYVPHWFFADWAAGFQSGEPVREKDGNSAFQDLVYILTLESAAEMERAFGIPSIADHYTQIVSAIRGTIREKYWDATRGLFADTYDHRSFSQHVNSLAILAGIVTGEEATRVMER
;
A
#
# COMPACT_ATOMS: atom_id res chain seq x y z
N GLY A 1 -16.41 13.04 2.65
CA GLY A 1 -17.73 12.56 2.24
C GLY A 1 -17.68 11.65 1.02
N VAL A 2 -18.83 11.06 0.71
CA VAL A 2 -19.03 10.24 -0.49
C VAL A 2 -20.00 10.98 -1.42
N TYR A 3 -19.70 11.03 -2.71
CA TYR A 3 -20.50 11.73 -3.71
C TYR A 3 -20.72 10.83 -4.92
N HIS A 4 -21.89 10.94 -5.53
CA HIS A 4 -22.19 10.32 -6.82
C HIS A 4 -22.26 11.38 -7.90
N MET A 5 -21.70 11.08 -9.06
CA MET A 5 -21.70 11.94 -10.23
C MET A 5 -22.26 11.17 -11.42
N ARG A 6 -23.06 11.85 -12.26
CA ARG A 6 -23.66 11.24 -13.46
C ARG A 6 -23.61 12.20 -14.64
N LYS A 7 -23.37 11.63 -15.82
CA LYS A 7 -23.47 12.31 -17.12
C LYS A 7 -24.21 11.43 -18.10
N THR A 8 -25.34 11.91 -18.61
CA THR A 8 -26.03 11.29 -19.74
C THR A 8 -25.57 11.96 -21.04
N PHE A 9 -25.26 11.16 -22.06
CA PHE A 9 -24.87 11.63 -23.38
C PHE A 9 -25.35 10.66 -24.46
N GLU A 10 -25.40 11.11 -25.70
CA GLU A 10 -25.82 10.29 -26.84
C GLU A 10 -24.70 10.14 -27.87
N LEU A 11 -24.65 8.99 -28.52
CA LEU A 11 -23.72 8.71 -29.61
C LEU A 11 -24.50 8.17 -30.81
N ASP A 12 -24.26 8.76 -31.97
CA ASP A 12 -24.84 8.28 -33.24
C ASP A 12 -24.22 6.93 -33.64
N GLU A 13 -22.93 6.75 -33.36
CA GLU A 13 -22.16 5.53 -33.62
C GLU A 13 -21.18 5.28 -32.46
N VAL A 14 -20.87 4.01 -32.21
CA VAL A 14 -19.85 3.63 -31.22
C VAL A 14 -18.47 3.72 -31.87
N PRO A 15 -17.59 4.60 -31.40
CA PRO A 15 -16.23 4.71 -31.95
C PRO A 15 -15.40 3.48 -31.56
N SER A 16 -14.39 3.15 -32.37
CA SER A 16 -13.46 2.06 -32.08
C SER A 16 -12.54 2.33 -30.88
N ARG A 17 -12.36 3.60 -30.51
CA ARG A 17 -11.64 4.06 -29.33
C ARG A 17 -12.34 5.29 -28.77
N PHE A 18 -12.39 5.38 -27.43
CA PHE A 18 -12.95 6.50 -26.71
C PHE A 18 -12.14 6.72 -25.44
N ILE A 19 -11.06 7.48 -25.55
CA ILE A 19 -10.05 7.60 -24.50
C ILE A 19 -10.38 8.78 -23.60
N VAL A 20 -10.41 8.51 -22.30
CA VAL A 20 -10.59 9.53 -21.26
C VAL A 20 -9.49 9.46 -20.22
N HIS A 21 -9.20 10.61 -19.61
CA HIS A 21 -8.27 10.76 -18.49
C HIS A 21 -9.07 11.08 -17.24
N VAL A 22 -8.90 10.29 -16.19
CA VAL A 22 -9.79 10.34 -15.00
C VAL A 22 -8.96 10.47 -13.73
N THR A 23 -9.36 11.36 -12.86
CA THR A 23 -8.79 11.50 -11.52
C THR A 23 -9.83 12.00 -10.52
N ALA A 24 -9.53 11.89 -9.22
CA ALA A 24 -10.37 12.40 -8.15
C ALA A 24 -9.55 12.76 -6.91
N ASP A 25 -10.09 13.54 -6.02
CA ASP A 25 -9.58 13.71 -4.66
C ASP A 25 -10.62 13.17 -3.65
N ASN A 26 -10.40 12.02 -3.02
CA ASN A 26 -9.21 11.17 -3.06
C ASN A 26 -9.31 10.06 -4.09
N ARG A 27 -10.48 9.41 -4.19
CA ARG A 27 -10.68 8.16 -4.91
C ARG A 27 -11.96 8.20 -5.71
N TYR A 28 -12.00 7.38 -6.78
CA TYR A 28 -13.22 7.14 -7.55
C TYR A 28 -13.37 5.67 -7.93
N LYS A 29 -14.61 5.26 -8.18
CA LYS A 29 -14.97 4.12 -9.03
C LYS A 29 -15.83 4.64 -10.18
N LEU A 30 -15.47 4.28 -11.42
CA LEU A 30 -16.14 4.73 -12.63
C LEU A 30 -16.98 3.59 -13.21
N TYR A 31 -18.18 3.93 -13.68
CA TYR A 31 -19.12 3.02 -14.29
C TYR A 31 -19.62 3.62 -15.61
N LEU A 32 -19.87 2.77 -16.61
CA LEU A 32 -20.53 3.14 -17.86
C LEU A 32 -21.66 2.16 -18.14
N ASN A 33 -22.89 2.68 -18.27
CA ASN A 33 -24.09 1.88 -18.49
C ASN A 33 -24.30 0.77 -17.43
N GLY A 34 -24.02 1.07 -16.16
CA GLY A 34 -24.12 0.14 -15.04
C GLY A 34 -22.94 -0.85 -14.92
N ARG A 35 -21.97 -0.82 -15.84
CA ARG A 35 -20.81 -1.72 -15.81
C ARG A 35 -19.61 -0.98 -15.18
N PHE A 36 -18.95 -1.64 -14.24
CA PHE A 36 -17.68 -1.15 -13.68
C PHE A 36 -16.62 -1.01 -14.78
N VAL A 37 -15.90 0.12 -14.77
CA VAL A 37 -14.88 0.45 -15.79
C VAL A 37 -13.49 0.57 -15.16
N SER A 38 -13.33 1.42 -14.16
CA SER A 38 -12.03 1.67 -13.54
C SER A 38 -12.17 2.20 -12.11
N LEU A 39 -11.09 2.15 -11.38
CA LEU A 39 -10.92 2.78 -10.07
C LEU A 39 -9.57 3.51 -10.02
N GLY A 40 -9.49 4.53 -9.18
CA GLY A 40 -8.26 5.33 -9.02
C GLY A 40 -8.54 6.61 -8.23
N PRO A 41 -7.67 7.62 -8.40
CA PRO A 41 -6.36 7.52 -9.01
C PRO A 41 -5.39 6.74 -8.11
N ALA A 42 -4.31 6.20 -8.69
CA ALA A 42 -3.21 5.67 -7.91
C ALA A 42 -2.62 6.76 -7.00
N ARG A 43 -2.12 6.37 -5.82
CA ARG A 43 -1.60 7.31 -4.82
C ARG A 43 -0.44 8.14 -5.37
N GLY A 44 -0.56 9.45 -5.22
CA GLY A 44 0.44 10.45 -5.57
C GLY A 44 0.51 11.54 -4.52
N ASP A 45 1.05 12.70 -4.89
CA ASP A 45 1.15 13.87 -4.04
C ASP A 45 0.60 15.13 -4.71
N ILE A 46 0.60 16.27 -4.00
CA ILE A 46 0.04 17.53 -4.50
C ILE A 46 0.78 18.11 -5.70
N TYR A 47 2.03 17.70 -5.94
CA TYR A 47 2.85 18.14 -7.08
C TYR A 47 2.91 17.10 -8.20
N ASN A 48 2.43 15.88 -7.93
CA ASN A 48 2.42 14.74 -8.83
C ASN A 48 1.11 13.97 -8.63
N TRP A 49 0.00 14.58 -9.03
CA TRP A 49 -1.32 14.01 -8.85
C TRP A 49 -1.67 13.10 -10.03
N ASN A 50 -1.79 11.80 -9.78
CA ASN A 50 -2.00 10.81 -10.82
C ASN A 50 -3.39 10.93 -11.46
N PHE A 51 -3.46 10.66 -12.77
CA PHE A 51 -4.70 10.38 -13.49
C PHE A 51 -4.58 9.05 -14.24
N GLU A 52 -5.69 8.32 -14.32
CA GLU A 52 -5.79 7.08 -15.08
C GLU A 52 -6.23 7.40 -16.52
N THR A 53 -5.70 6.64 -17.49
CA THR A 53 -6.13 6.71 -18.88
C THR A 53 -6.93 5.47 -19.22
N VAL A 54 -8.19 5.64 -19.65
CA VAL A 54 -9.17 4.57 -19.83
C VAL A 54 -9.80 4.64 -21.20
N ASP A 55 -9.93 3.48 -21.87
CA ASP A 55 -10.72 3.36 -23.11
C ASP A 55 -12.15 2.94 -22.74
N LEU A 56 -13.10 3.82 -22.99
CA LEU A 56 -14.52 3.60 -22.75
C LEU A 56 -15.24 2.85 -23.90
N ALA A 57 -14.63 2.73 -25.09
CA ALA A 57 -15.27 2.16 -26.27
C ALA A 57 -15.90 0.77 -26.04
N PRO A 58 -15.27 -0.16 -25.26
CA PRO A 58 -15.86 -1.49 -25.00
C PRO A 58 -17.15 -1.49 -24.17
N TYR A 59 -17.49 -0.35 -23.56
CA TYR A 59 -18.64 -0.19 -22.67
C TYR A 59 -19.75 0.67 -23.29
N LEU A 60 -19.47 1.36 -24.42
CA LEU A 60 -20.38 2.27 -25.10
C LEU A 60 -21.45 1.50 -25.89
N ILE A 61 -22.59 2.12 -26.04
CA ILE A 61 -23.69 1.66 -26.93
C ILE A 61 -24.11 2.82 -27.84
N LYS A 62 -24.70 2.48 -28.98
CA LYS A 62 -25.37 3.48 -29.84
C LYS A 62 -26.57 4.06 -29.12
N GLY A 63 -26.80 5.38 -29.21
CA GLY A 63 -27.84 6.11 -28.53
C GLY A 63 -27.42 6.55 -27.14
N LYS A 64 -28.34 6.47 -26.19
CA LYS A 64 -28.19 6.96 -24.81
C LYS A 64 -27.17 6.15 -24.01
N ASN A 65 -26.15 6.84 -23.48
CA ASN A 65 -25.16 6.30 -22.57
C ASN A 65 -25.20 7.08 -21.23
N VAL A 66 -24.84 6.39 -20.15
CA VAL A 66 -24.73 7.00 -18.81
C VAL A 66 -23.36 6.68 -18.22
N LEU A 67 -22.54 7.70 -18.08
CA LEU A 67 -21.29 7.65 -17.34
C LEU A 67 -21.57 8.07 -15.90
N ALA A 68 -21.11 7.25 -14.94
CA ALA A 68 -21.40 7.44 -13.52
C ALA A 68 -20.16 7.19 -12.67
N ALA A 69 -19.96 7.98 -11.62
CA ALA A 69 -18.83 7.81 -10.71
C ALA A 69 -19.26 7.96 -9.25
N VAL A 70 -18.73 7.09 -8.38
CA VAL A 70 -18.71 7.32 -6.95
C VAL A 70 -17.35 7.82 -6.54
N ILE A 71 -17.33 8.90 -5.76
CA ILE A 71 -16.11 9.58 -5.32
C ILE A 71 -16.14 9.65 -3.81
N TRP A 72 -15.01 9.38 -3.15
CA TRP A 72 -14.94 9.52 -1.71
C TRP A 72 -13.64 10.13 -1.23
N ASN A 73 -13.77 10.85 -0.12
CA ASN A 73 -12.66 11.43 0.63
C ASN A 73 -13.01 11.38 2.12
N TYR A 74 -12.17 10.70 2.89
CA TYR A 74 -12.35 10.56 4.34
C TYR A 74 -11.86 11.77 5.14
N ALA A 75 -11.36 12.82 4.46
CA ALA A 75 -10.85 14.05 5.07
C ALA A 75 -9.75 13.76 6.11
N GLU A 76 -9.95 14.16 7.36
CA GLU A 76 -9.00 13.94 8.45
C GLU A 76 -8.83 12.46 8.82
N GLN A 77 -9.80 11.63 8.48
CA GLN A 77 -9.80 10.18 8.79
C GLN A 77 -9.21 9.33 7.65
N LYS A 78 -8.65 9.98 6.63
CA LYS A 78 -8.02 9.26 5.53
C LYS A 78 -6.85 8.40 6.00
N PRO A 79 -6.54 7.30 5.27
CA PRO A 79 -5.30 6.56 5.49
C PRO A 79 -4.07 7.48 5.50
N VAL A 80 -3.10 7.20 6.36
CA VAL A 80 -1.84 7.98 6.38
C VAL A 80 -1.13 7.92 5.03
N ALA A 81 -1.29 6.83 4.29
CA ALA A 81 -0.73 6.67 2.94
C ALA A 81 -1.41 7.53 1.86
N GLN A 82 -2.45 8.30 2.20
CA GLN A 82 -3.17 9.15 1.24
C GLN A 82 -2.92 10.63 1.49
N ILE A 83 -2.45 11.33 0.46
CA ILE A 83 -2.37 12.79 0.41
C ILE A 83 -3.67 13.30 -0.23
N SER A 84 -4.16 14.45 0.21
CA SER A 84 -5.39 15.08 -0.28
C SER A 84 -5.20 16.59 -0.31
N PHE A 85 -5.86 17.25 -1.25
CA PHE A 85 -6.05 18.72 -1.21
C PHE A 85 -7.12 19.14 -0.20
N ASN A 86 -7.71 18.18 0.54
CA ASN A 86 -8.84 18.37 1.45
C ASN A 86 -10.11 18.95 0.79
N GLN A 87 -10.24 18.75 -0.52
CA GLN A 87 -11.40 19.14 -1.33
C GLN A 87 -11.82 17.95 -2.18
N THR A 88 -12.96 17.33 -1.85
CA THR A 88 -13.51 16.26 -2.68
C THR A 88 -13.80 16.81 -4.07
N GLY A 89 -13.25 16.17 -5.10
CA GLY A 89 -13.39 16.60 -6.48
C GLY A 89 -13.23 15.45 -7.46
N PHE A 90 -13.76 15.64 -8.66
CA PHE A 90 -13.67 14.67 -9.75
C PHE A 90 -13.34 15.39 -11.05
N LEU A 91 -12.43 14.83 -11.83
CA LEU A 91 -12.08 15.35 -13.14
C LEU A 91 -12.02 14.18 -14.13
N LEU A 92 -12.76 14.35 -15.24
CA LEU A 92 -12.69 13.48 -16.39
C LEU A 92 -12.56 14.34 -17.64
N GLN A 93 -11.59 14.04 -18.47
CA GLN A 93 -11.33 14.78 -19.72
C GLN A 93 -11.10 13.81 -20.88
N GLY A 94 -11.74 14.08 -22.00
CA GLY A 94 -11.52 13.40 -23.27
C GLY A 94 -10.14 13.70 -23.87
N ASN A 95 -9.61 12.73 -24.60
CA ASN A 95 -8.30 12.83 -25.24
C ASN A 95 -8.35 13.63 -26.56
N THR A 96 -9.50 13.62 -27.24
CA THR A 96 -9.75 14.33 -28.52
C THR A 96 -11.08 15.08 -28.46
N GLU A 97 -11.45 15.74 -29.56
CA GLU A 97 -12.74 16.41 -29.67
C GLU A 97 -13.94 15.46 -29.56
N VAL A 98 -13.78 14.20 -29.96
CA VAL A 98 -14.84 13.17 -29.92
C VAL A 98 -15.30 12.90 -28.49
N GLU A 99 -14.36 12.84 -27.55
CA GLU A 99 -14.64 12.54 -26.16
C GLU A 99 -15.08 13.78 -25.33
N THR A 100 -15.02 14.99 -25.88
CA THR A 100 -15.34 16.21 -25.13
C THR A 100 -16.75 16.24 -24.57
N VAL A 101 -17.67 15.47 -25.16
CA VAL A 101 -19.07 15.31 -24.69
C VAL A 101 -19.16 14.81 -23.23
N VAL A 102 -18.12 14.14 -22.73
CA VAL A 102 -18.06 13.60 -21.35
C VAL A 102 -17.13 14.40 -20.43
N ASN A 103 -16.53 15.49 -20.90
CA ASN A 103 -15.70 16.33 -20.04
C ASN A 103 -16.49 16.80 -18.81
N THR A 104 -15.81 16.86 -17.66
CA THR A 104 -16.42 17.35 -16.42
C THR A 104 -16.66 18.84 -16.51
N ASP A 105 -17.94 19.20 -16.39
CA ASP A 105 -18.45 20.57 -16.36
C ASP A 105 -19.78 20.64 -15.57
N ALA A 106 -20.45 21.77 -15.60
CA ALA A 106 -21.73 21.96 -14.91
C ALA A 106 -22.90 21.12 -15.47
N SER A 107 -22.73 20.43 -16.59
CA SER A 107 -23.74 19.51 -17.15
C SER A 107 -23.74 18.12 -16.48
N TRP A 108 -22.72 17.81 -15.68
CA TRP A 108 -22.74 16.65 -14.80
C TRP A 108 -23.70 16.89 -13.64
N LEU A 109 -24.42 15.86 -13.24
CA LEU A 109 -25.26 15.87 -12.05
C LEU A 109 -24.51 15.28 -10.87
N CYS A 110 -24.68 15.86 -9.69
CA CYS A 110 -23.99 15.48 -8.46
C CYS A 110 -24.98 15.29 -7.31
N MET A 111 -24.71 14.28 -6.47
CA MET A 111 -25.44 14.04 -5.23
C MET A 111 -24.46 13.66 -4.12
N LYS A 112 -24.59 14.28 -2.94
CA LYS A 112 -23.91 13.82 -1.73
C LYS A 112 -24.61 12.56 -1.22
N ASN A 113 -23.85 11.50 -0.99
CA ASN A 113 -24.38 10.25 -0.47
C ASN A 113 -24.36 10.26 1.07
N GLU A 114 -25.52 10.44 1.68
CA GLU A 114 -25.70 10.44 3.14
C GLU A 114 -25.82 9.02 3.74
N ALA A 115 -25.67 7.98 2.92
CA ALA A 115 -25.71 6.59 3.39
C ALA A 115 -24.39 6.16 4.05
N TYR A 116 -23.27 6.78 3.65
CA TYR A 116 -21.96 6.42 4.17
C TYR A 116 -21.53 7.32 5.33
N ALA A 117 -20.94 6.70 6.35
CA ALA A 117 -20.17 7.36 7.38
C ALA A 117 -18.90 6.55 7.67
N PRO A 118 -17.79 7.18 8.09
CA PRO A 118 -16.65 6.46 8.63
C PRO A 118 -17.07 5.69 9.87
N TRP A 119 -16.63 4.43 9.97
CA TRP A 119 -16.90 3.56 11.11
C TRP A 119 -15.60 3.31 11.88
N HIS A 120 -15.56 3.79 13.13
CA HIS A 120 -14.41 3.66 13.98
C HIS A 120 -14.65 2.65 15.09
N LYS A 121 -13.91 1.56 15.02
CA LYS A 121 -13.66 0.69 16.14
C LYS A 121 -12.17 0.78 16.47
N PRO A 122 -11.78 1.05 17.72
CA PRO A 122 -10.39 1.02 18.09
C PRO A 122 -9.78 -0.36 17.80
N VAL A 123 -8.72 -0.37 17.01
CA VAL A 123 -7.92 -1.58 16.72
C VAL A 123 -6.69 -1.54 17.61
N LEU A 124 -6.31 -2.69 18.16
CA LEU A 124 -5.07 -2.82 18.93
C LEU A 124 -3.87 -2.71 17.98
N GLY A 125 -2.79 -2.11 18.46
CA GLY A 125 -1.59 -1.87 17.66
C GLY A 125 -1.59 -0.52 16.93
N TYR A 126 -0.60 -0.30 16.07
CA TYR A 126 -0.50 0.88 15.23
C TYR A 126 -1.31 0.65 13.95
N TYR A 127 -2.51 1.21 13.87
CA TYR A 127 -3.41 1.06 12.73
C TYR A 127 -3.67 2.42 12.06
N VAL A 128 -3.27 2.56 10.79
CA VAL A 128 -3.36 3.81 10.01
C VAL A 128 -3.83 3.59 8.57
N ALA A 129 -4.36 2.41 8.27
CA ALA A 129 -4.87 2.04 6.94
C ALA A 129 -6.24 2.65 6.59
N GLY A 130 -6.80 3.47 7.48
CA GLY A 130 -8.06 4.17 7.27
C GLY A 130 -9.25 3.55 8.03
N PRO A 131 -10.40 4.23 8.02
CA PRO A 131 -11.57 3.80 8.76
C PRO A 131 -12.27 2.62 8.10
N GLY A 132 -13.08 1.91 8.86
CA GLY A 132 -14.17 1.11 8.33
C GLY A 132 -15.29 1.99 7.76
N GLU A 133 -16.30 1.35 7.19
CA GLU A 133 -17.44 1.99 6.55
C GLU A 133 -18.73 1.60 7.26
N LEU A 134 -19.55 2.60 7.61
CA LEU A 134 -20.95 2.41 7.98
C LEU A 134 -21.81 2.74 6.77
N LEU A 135 -22.57 1.76 6.26
CA LEU A 135 -23.57 1.96 5.23
C LEU A 135 -24.99 1.86 5.80
N SER A 136 -25.78 2.92 5.65
CA SER A 136 -27.22 2.91 5.90
C SER A 136 -27.95 2.67 4.57
N ALA A 137 -28.37 1.45 4.29
CA ALA A 137 -28.94 1.04 3.00
C ALA A 137 -30.19 1.84 2.61
N SER A 138 -30.98 2.31 3.59
CA SER A 138 -32.19 3.13 3.34
C SER A 138 -31.92 4.51 2.75
N LYS A 139 -30.67 4.99 2.85
CA LYS A 139 -30.26 6.29 2.29
C LYS A 139 -29.44 6.13 1.00
N TYR A 140 -29.10 4.90 0.64
CA TYR A 140 -28.26 4.65 -0.54
C TYR A 140 -29.07 4.76 -1.83
N PRO A 141 -28.58 5.45 -2.86
CA PRO A 141 -29.31 5.63 -4.14
C PRO A 141 -29.19 4.40 -5.03
N TRP A 142 -29.77 3.26 -4.63
CA TRP A 142 -29.66 2.00 -5.33
C TRP A 142 -29.98 2.10 -6.82
N GLY A 143 -29.13 1.53 -7.67
CA GLY A 143 -29.25 1.59 -9.13
C GLY A 143 -28.78 2.90 -9.75
N TRP A 144 -28.13 3.77 -9.00
CA TRP A 144 -27.65 5.08 -9.45
C TRP A 144 -26.73 5.02 -10.68
N GLU A 145 -26.05 3.91 -10.91
CA GLU A 145 -25.17 3.66 -12.06
C GLU A 145 -25.92 3.22 -13.32
N GLN A 146 -27.20 2.87 -13.19
CA GLN A 146 -28.03 2.37 -14.27
C GLN A 146 -28.65 3.50 -15.12
N SER A 147 -28.87 3.21 -16.42
CA SER A 147 -29.44 4.20 -17.35
C SER A 147 -30.89 4.57 -17.07
N ALA A 148 -31.64 3.72 -16.35
CA ALA A 148 -33.04 3.92 -15.98
C ALA A 148 -33.22 4.66 -14.66
N TYR A 149 -32.13 4.99 -13.94
CA TYR A 149 -32.22 5.68 -12.67
C TYR A 149 -32.75 7.12 -12.85
N ASP A 150 -33.66 7.54 -11.98
CA ASP A 150 -34.19 8.92 -11.96
C ASP A 150 -33.26 9.85 -11.16
N ASP A 151 -32.45 10.62 -11.87
CA ASP A 151 -31.53 11.61 -11.33
C ASP A 151 -32.07 13.05 -11.36
N SER A 152 -33.38 13.24 -11.58
CA SER A 152 -34.03 14.56 -11.70
C SER A 152 -33.92 15.44 -10.45
N LYS A 153 -33.62 14.83 -9.29
CA LYS A 153 -33.41 15.55 -8.01
C LYS A 153 -31.94 15.87 -7.72
N TRP A 154 -31.03 15.42 -8.59
CA TRP A 154 -29.62 15.72 -8.41
C TRP A 154 -29.31 17.15 -8.86
N LEU A 155 -28.28 17.74 -8.28
CA LEU A 155 -27.89 19.11 -8.58
C LEU A 155 -26.83 19.13 -9.68
N PRO A 156 -26.77 20.17 -10.52
CA PRO A 156 -25.63 20.40 -11.40
C PRO A 156 -24.32 20.43 -10.60
N ALA A 157 -23.28 19.80 -11.13
CA ALA A 157 -21.97 19.83 -10.51
C ALA A 157 -21.42 21.26 -10.47
N HIS A 158 -20.79 21.60 -9.35
CA HIS A 158 -20.05 22.86 -9.23
C HIS A 158 -18.67 22.72 -9.86
N THR A 159 -18.34 23.58 -10.81
CA THR A 159 -17.00 23.64 -11.39
C THR A 159 -16.06 24.33 -10.40
N GLY A 160 -15.03 23.59 -9.99
CA GLY A 160 -14.06 24.02 -9.00
C GLY A 160 -12.73 24.46 -9.60
N ILE A 161 -11.66 24.11 -8.91
CA ILE A 161 -10.29 24.42 -9.34
C ILE A 161 -9.91 23.54 -10.54
N GLU A 162 -9.37 24.16 -11.57
CA GLU A 162 -8.86 23.46 -12.74
C GLU A 162 -7.65 22.58 -12.38
N GLY A 163 -7.49 21.47 -13.10
CA GLY A 163 -6.27 20.67 -13.13
C GLY A 163 -5.52 20.90 -14.44
N GLY A 164 -4.21 20.86 -14.40
CA GLY A 164 -3.37 20.95 -15.59
C GLY A 164 -2.23 19.96 -15.57
N VAL A 165 -1.83 19.49 -16.74
CA VAL A 165 -0.68 18.57 -16.86
C VAL A 165 0.57 19.29 -16.35
N LYS A 166 1.30 18.63 -15.44
CA LYS A 166 2.52 19.15 -14.83
C LYS A 166 3.52 19.59 -15.93
N GLY A 167 4.03 20.81 -15.79
CA GLY A 167 4.98 21.39 -16.74
C GLY A 167 4.38 22.06 -17.97
N SER A 168 3.05 22.07 -18.15
CA SER A 168 2.40 22.75 -19.27
C SER A 168 2.34 24.27 -19.08
N ARG A 169 2.03 24.75 -17.89
CA ARG A 169 2.03 26.16 -17.46
C ARG A 169 1.79 26.24 -15.95
N ASP A 170 1.85 27.42 -15.37
CA ASP A 170 1.49 27.65 -13.98
C ASP A 170 -0.02 27.50 -13.78
N TYR A 171 -0.39 26.65 -12.84
CA TYR A 171 -1.78 26.45 -12.41
C TYR A 171 -1.93 26.67 -10.92
N PRO A 172 -2.98 27.32 -10.48
CA PRO A 172 -3.30 27.41 -9.05
C PRO A 172 -3.87 26.09 -8.48
N GLY A 173 -4.09 25.09 -9.34
CA GLY A 173 -4.76 23.85 -9.05
C GLY A 173 -3.84 22.62 -9.00
N ARG A 174 -4.40 21.47 -9.39
CA ARG A 174 -3.71 20.17 -9.34
C ARG A 174 -2.73 20.02 -10.49
N LEU A 175 -1.49 19.61 -10.18
CA LEU A 175 -0.47 19.27 -11.17
C LEU A 175 -0.59 17.78 -11.53
N LEU A 176 -1.23 17.50 -12.65
CA LEU A 176 -1.59 16.17 -13.10
C LEU A 176 -0.43 15.47 -13.82
N VAL A 177 -0.22 14.21 -13.48
CA VAL A 177 0.75 13.33 -14.15
C VAL A 177 0.06 12.01 -14.54
N PRO A 178 0.43 11.40 -15.69
CA PRO A 178 -0.07 10.08 -16.05
C PRO A 178 0.30 9.06 -14.98
N CYS A 179 -0.62 8.16 -14.64
CA CYS A 179 -0.34 7.05 -13.73
C CYS A 179 0.82 6.21 -14.28
N PRO A 180 1.91 6.01 -13.51
CA PRO A 180 3.11 5.32 -14.00
C PRO A 180 3.02 3.80 -13.93
N ILE A 181 1.93 3.26 -13.37
CA ILE A 181 1.75 1.83 -13.12
C ILE A 181 0.47 1.30 -13.81
N PRO A 182 0.41 0.01 -14.15
CA PRO A 182 -0.80 -0.60 -14.71
C PRO A 182 -1.94 -0.64 -13.67
N PRO A 183 -3.20 -0.82 -14.14
CA PRO A 183 -4.33 -1.07 -13.24
C PRO A 183 -4.13 -2.34 -12.40
N MET A 184 -4.66 -2.33 -11.17
CA MET A 184 -4.59 -3.46 -10.24
C MET A 184 -5.36 -4.68 -10.78
N ASP A 185 -4.89 -5.88 -10.47
CA ASP A 185 -5.69 -7.10 -10.61
C ASP A 185 -6.99 -6.96 -9.80
N LEU A 186 -8.11 -7.39 -10.39
CA LEU A 186 -9.42 -7.52 -9.74
C LEU A 186 -9.95 -8.91 -10.06
N LEU A 187 -9.70 -9.88 -9.17
CA LEU A 187 -10.00 -11.28 -9.39
C LEU A 187 -11.02 -11.78 -8.38
N SER A 188 -12.11 -12.41 -8.83
CA SER A 188 -13.10 -12.99 -7.91
C SER A 188 -12.47 -14.06 -7.03
N GLU A 189 -12.70 -13.99 -5.73
CA GLU A 189 -12.21 -14.93 -4.73
C GLU A 189 -13.34 -15.38 -3.82
N ARG A 190 -13.36 -16.69 -3.49
CA ARG A 190 -14.37 -17.30 -2.63
C ARG A 190 -13.74 -17.76 -1.34
N PHE A 191 -14.48 -17.67 -0.24
CA PHE A 191 -14.06 -18.25 1.04
C PHE A 191 -14.00 -19.77 0.96
N GLU A 192 -13.06 -20.36 1.68
CA GLU A 192 -12.89 -21.81 1.70
C GLU A 192 -13.86 -22.50 2.65
N ALA A 193 -14.12 -21.93 3.83
CA ALA A 193 -14.90 -22.56 4.86
C ALA A 193 -15.64 -21.59 5.78
N VAL A 194 -16.70 -22.08 6.40
CA VAL A 194 -17.29 -21.52 7.64
C VAL A 194 -16.69 -22.28 8.82
N ARG A 195 -15.90 -21.61 9.64
CA ARG A 195 -15.22 -22.23 10.82
C ARG A 195 -16.10 -22.22 12.06
N ILE A 196 -16.93 -21.20 12.22
CA ILE A 196 -17.90 -21.06 13.31
C ILE A 196 -19.24 -20.66 12.70
N SER A 197 -20.32 -21.30 13.16
CA SER A 197 -21.70 -20.96 12.80
C SER A 197 -22.58 -21.07 14.02
N GLU A 198 -23.12 -19.95 14.48
CA GLU A 198 -24.03 -19.86 15.59
C GLU A 198 -25.33 -19.18 15.17
N GLY A 199 -26.46 -19.68 15.64
CA GLY A 199 -27.78 -19.10 15.39
C GLY A 199 -28.41 -19.46 14.05
N VAL A 200 -27.70 -20.14 13.13
CA VAL A 200 -28.22 -20.55 11.83
C VAL A 200 -27.54 -21.82 11.31
N LYS A 201 -28.29 -22.60 10.50
CA LYS A 201 -27.74 -23.76 9.78
C LYS A 201 -27.23 -23.33 8.41
N ILE A 202 -25.98 -23.65 8.11
CA ILE A 202 -25.33 -23.30 6.85
C ILE A 202 -25.87 -24.20 5.73
N PRO A 203 -26.39 -23.65 4.62
CA PRO A 203 -26.81 -24.41 3.46
C PRO A 203 -25.62 -25.09 2.76
N ALA A 204 -25.85 -26.23 2.15
CA ALA A 204 -24.86 -26.86 1.28
C ALA A 204 -24.52 -25.91 0.11
N GLY A 205 -23.21 -25.74 -0.15
CA GLY A 205 -22.73 -24.85 -1.22
C GLY A 205 -22.57 -23.38 -0.84
N PHE A 206 -23.02 -22.96 0.36
CA PHE A 206 -22.73 -21.62 0.88
C PHE A 206 -21.23 -21.33 0.81
N LEU A 207 -20.84 -20.15 0.36
CA LEU A 207 -19.47 -19.71 0.05
C LEU A 207 -18.85 -20.29 -1.25
N LYS A 208 -19.25 -21.47 -1.71
CA LYS A 208 -18.68 -22.06 -2.94
C LYS A 208 -19.36 -21.54 -4.21
N THR A 209 -20.64 -21.30 -4.11
CA THR A 209 -21.49 -20.75 -5.17
C THR A 209 -22.41 -19.68 -4.58
N LYS A 210 -23.09 -18.92 -5.43
CA LYS A 210 -24.16 -18.02 -4.98
C LYS A 210 -25.31 -18.86 -4.39
N THR A 211 -25.26 -19.05 -3.06
CA THR A 211 -26.26 -19.81 -2.30
C THR A 211 -26.74 -18.99 -1.12
N SER A 212 -28.05 -18.72 -1.08
CA SER A 212 -28.63 -17.83 -0.07
C SER A 212 -28.68 -18.48 1.32
N LEU A 213 -28.43 -17.68 2.33
CA LEU A 213 -28.59 -17.98 3.75
C LEU A 213 -29.66 -17.08 4.32
N THR A 214 -30.75 -17.66 4.87
CA THR A 214 -31.79 -16.88 5.54
C THR A 214 -31.52 -16.81 7.04
N VAL A 215 -31.43 -15.60 7.56
CA VAL A 215 -31.36 -15.28 8.99
C VAL A 215 -32.78 -14.97 9.46
N PRO A 216 -33.37 -15.74 10.41
CA PRO A 216 -34.72 -15.49 10.89
C PRO A 216 -34.89 -14.10 11.50
N ALA A 217 -36.14 -13.62 11.59
CA ALA A 217 -36.45 -12.40 12.33
C ALA A 217 -36.11 -12.52 13.82
N ASN A 218 -35.84 -11.40 14.48
CA ASN A 218 -35.53 -11.32 15.90
C ASN A 218 -34.42 -12.28 16.34
N SER A 219 -33.39 -12.43 15.51
CA SER A 219 -32.31 -13.40 15.69
C SER A 219 -30.95 -12.72 15.67
N LYS A 220 -29.99 -13.38 16.34
CA LYS A 220 -28.57 -13.04 16.24
C LYS A 220 -27.80 -14.24 15.67
N VAL A 221 -27.03 -13.99 14.63
CA VAL A 221 -26.20 -14.99 13.95
C VAL A 221 -24.75 -14.55 14.00
N HIS A 222 -23.86 -15.51 14.23
CA HIS A 222 -22.42 -15.32 14.17
C HIS A 222 -21.79 -16.35 13.23
N LEU A 223 -21.01 -15.88 12.25
CA LEU A 223 -20.29 -16.70 11.29
C LEU A 223 -18.82 -16.27 11.26
N LEU A 224 -17.91 -17.22 11.42
CA LEU A 224 -16.50 -17.01 11.13
C LEU A 224 -16.14 -17.66 9.80
N LEU A 225 -15.85 -16.83 8.81
CA LEU A 225 -15.47 -17.27 7.46
C LEU A 225 -13.94 -17.33 7.36
N ASP A 226 -13.40 -18.40 6.75
CA ASP A 226 -11.97 -18.58 6.48
C ASP A 226 -11.73 -18.57 4.98
N ASN A 227 -10.84 -17.69 4.54
CA ASN A 227 -10.38 -17.61 3.15
C ASN A 227 -9.29 -18.65 2.83
N GLY A 228 -8.88 -19.46 3.84
CA GLY A 228 -7.79 -20.44 3.74
C GLY A 228 -6.39 -19.83 3.72
N LYS A 229 -6.26 -18.61 3.25
CA LYS A 229 -5.01 -17.84 3.16
C LYS A 229 -5.29 -16.35 3.34
N LEU A 230 -4.25 -15.60 3.70
CA LEU A 230 -4.33 -14.13 3.73
C LEU A 230 -4.56 -13.59 2.33
N THR A 231 -5.44 -12.61 2.21
CA THR A 231 -5.75 -11.91 0.96
C THR A 231 -5.92 -10.42 1.18
N THR A 232 -5.84 -9.66 0.08
CA THR A 232 -6.15 -8.23 -0.01
C THR A 232 -7.24 -8.06 -1.06
N GLY A 233 -8.31 -7.34 -0.76
CA GLY A 233 -9.39 -7.20 -1.73
C GLY A 233 -10.60 -6.43 -1.23
N TYR A 234 -11.58 -6.32 -2.09
CA TYR A 234 -12.87 -5.73 -1.79
C TYR A 234 -13.82 -6.83 -1.35
N LEU A 235 -14.42 -6.66 -0.16
CA LEU A 235 -15.45 -7.58 0.28
C LEU A 235 -16.80 -7.14 -0.26
N SER A 236 -17.59 -8.09 -0.79
CA SER A 236 -18.95 -7.88 -1.28
C SER A 236 -19.95 -8.71 -0.51
N LEU A 237 -21.07 -8.09 -0.16
CA LEU A 237 -22.25 -8.71 0.42
C LEU A 237 -23.46 -8.42 -0.47
N LEU A 238 -24.10 -9.47 -0.99
CA LEU A 238 -25.42 -9.37 -1.60
C LEU A 238 -26.48 -9.78 -0.58
N PHE A 239 -27.46 -8.92 -0.34
CA PHE A 239 -28.51 -9.18 0.63
C PHE A 239 -29.85 -8.62 0.20
N SER A 240 -30.92 -9.20 0.76
CA SER A 240 -32.30 -8.76 0.54
C SER A 240 -33.08 -8.80 1.85
N ARG A 241 -34.14 -7.99 1.93
CA ARG A 241 -35.03 -7.91 3.09
C ARG A 241 -34.31 -7.44 4.36
N GLY A 242 -34.83 -7.85 5.54
CA GLY A 242 -34.20 -7.58 6.83
C GLY A 242 -34.18 -6.11 7.20
N LYS A 243 -35.28 -5.40 7.04
CA LYS A 243 -35.36 -4.00 7.42
C LYS A 243 -34.85 -3.75 8.84
N ASN A 244 -33.92 -2.82 9.00
CA ASN A 244 -33.20 -2.51 10.24
C ASN A 244 -32.30 -3.62 10.77
N ALA A 245 -32.02 -4.67 9.99
CA ALA A 245 -31.00 -5.62 10.38
C ALA A 245 -29.61 -4.97 10.35
N GLU A 246 -28.80 -5.27 11.35
CA GLU A 246 -27.41 -4.81 11.45
C GLU A 246 -26.48 -5.96 11.05
N ILE A 247 -25.58 -5.70 10.11
CA ILE A 247 -24.54 -6.61 9.66
C ILE A 247 -23.20 -5.98 10.00
N THR A 248 -22.48 -6.57 10.93
CA THR A 248 -21.10 -6.19 11.26
C THR A 248 -20.15 -7.16 10.58
N ILE A 249 -19.15 -6.64 9.91
CA ILE A 249 -18.16 -7.38 9.12
C ILE A 249 -16.80 -7.02 9.67
N ALA A 250 -16.15 -7.94 10.37
CA ALA A 250 -14.82 -7.68 10.93
C ALA A 250 -13.76 -8.52 10.22
N TYR A 251 -12.54 -8.00 10.14
CA TYR A 251 -11.43 -8.57 9.36
C TYR A 251 -10.24 -8.87 10.25
N ALA A 252 -9.62 -10.03 10.08
CA ALA A 252 -8.39 -10.39 10.79
C ALA A 252 -7.46 -11.25 9.94
N GLU A 253 -6.15 -11.07 10.14
CA GLU A 253 -5.12 -11.94 9.55
C GLU A 253 -5.07 -13.32 10.21
N ALA A 254 -5.33 -13.37 11.51
CA ALA A 254 -5.41 -14.56 12.35
C ALA A 254 -6.11 -14.19 13.66
N LEU A 255 -6.59 -15.18 14.39
CA LEU A 255 -7.12 -15.00 15.75
C LEU A 255 -5.98 -14.98 16.78
N TYR A 256 -6.25 -14.42 17.96
CA TYR A 256 -5.28 -14.19 19.02
C TYR A 256 -5.51 -15.12 20.20
N GLU A 257 -4.42 -15.56 20.81
CA GLU A 257 -4.45 -16.36 22.04
C GLU A 257 -4.92 -15.54 23.25
N GLY A 258 -5.42 -16.22 24.29
CA GLY A 258 -5.83 -15.62 25.55
C GLY A 258 -7.25 -15.07 25.57
N LYS A 259 -7.80 -14.95 26.78
CA LYS A 259 -9.20 -14.58 27.05
C LYS A 259 -9.38 -13.11 27.45
N GLU A 260 -8.33 -12.40 27.85
CA GLU A 260 -8.43 -11.04 28.35
C GLU A 260 -8.38 -9.99 27.22
N GLN A 261 -9.23 -8.98 27.35
CA GLN A 261 -9.12 -7.79 26.51
C GLN A 261 -7.86 -7.01 26.91
N GLY A 262 -6.87 -6.95 26.01
CA GLY A 262 -5.81 -5.96 26.14
C GLY A 262 -6.41 -4.55 26.21
N THR A 263 -5.88 -3.70 27.07
CA THR A 263 -6.32 -2.31 27.13
C THR A 263 -5.95 -1.61 25.83
N THR A 264 -6.81 -0.73 25.32
CA THR A 264 -6.62 0.07 24.09
C THR A 264 -5.36 0.96 24.12
N LYS A 265 -4.62 0.97 25.22
CA LYS A 265 -3.37 1.72 25.41
C LYS A 265 -2.10 0.92 25.15
N SER A 266 -2.20 -0.40 24.95
CA SER A 266 -1.01 -1.23 24.68
C SER A 266 -0.81 -1.40 23.18
N TYR A 267 0.34 -0.99 22.68
CA TYR A 267 0.79 -1.34 21.31
C TYR A 267 1.14 -2.83 21.17
N SER A 268 1.22 -3.58 22.26
CA SER A 268 1.49 -5.01 22.24
C SER A 268 0.20 -5.79 22.02
N LEU A 269 0.12 -6.47 20.89
CA LEU A 269 -0.91 -7.45 20.61
C LEU A 269 -0.57 -8.79 21.30
N PRO A 270 -1.58 -9.58 21.74
CA PRO A 270 -1.36 -10.94 22.17
C PRO A 270 -0.74 -11.79 21.05
N ALA A 271 -0.17 -12.93 21.40
CA ALA A 271 0.35 -13.87 20.41
C ALA A 271 -0.78 -14.40 19.51
N LYS A 272 -0.48 -14.62 18.24
CA LYS A 272 -1.38 -15.27 17.28
C LYS A 272 -1.24 -16.80 17.32
N GLY A 273 -0.08 -17.32 17.74
CA GLY A 273 0.22 -18.73 17.74
C GLY A 273 0.03 -19.39 16.37
N ASN A 274 -0.51 -20.58 16.33
CA ASN A 274 -0.88 -21.24 15.08
C ASN A 274 -2.05 -20.47 14.43
N ARG A 275 -1.80 -19.90 13.25
CA ARG A 275 -2.76 -19.03 12.55
C ARG A 275 -3.94 -19.79 11.93
N ASP A 276 -3.87 -21.11 11.87
CA ASP A 276 -4.95 -21.96 11.37
C ASP A 276 -5.96 -22.33 12.45
N GLU A 277 -5.60 -22.19 13.71
CA GLU A 277 -6.45 -22.49 14.86
C GLU A 277 -7.39 -21.32 15.16
N VAL A 278 -8.66 -21.65 15.41
CA VAL A 278 -9.72 -20.70 15.76
C VAL A 278 -10.36 -20.99 17.11
N GLU A 279 -10.36 -22.27 17.56
CA GLU A 279 -11.00 -22.71 18.79
C GLU A 279 -10.30 -22.11 20.01
N GLY A 280 -11.08 -21.52 20.91
CA GLY A 280 -10.56 -20.90 22.13
C GLY A 280 -9.78 -19.60 21.91
N LYS A 281 -9.65 -19.15 20.66
CA LYS A 281 -9.00 -17.90 20.29
C LYS A 281 -9.99 -16.75 20.17
N ARG A 282 -9.45 -15.55 20.16
CA ARG A 282 -10.20 -14.30 20.17
C ARG A 282 -10.03 -13.57 18.85
N PHE A 283 -11.14 -13.08 18.29
CA PHE A 283 -11.11 -12.20 17.13
C PHE A 283 -10.78 -10.76 17.56
N ILE A 284 -9.77 -10.16 16.95
CA ILE A 284 -9.41 -8.74 17.11
C ILE A 284 -9.17 -8.19 15.70
N GLY A 285 -9.95 -7.21 15.29
CA GLY A 285 -9.81 -6.59 13.96
C GLY A 285 -10.64 -5.34 13.82
N TYR A 286 -10.41 -4.61 12.74
CA TYR A 286 -11.27 -3.50 12.32
C TYR A 286 -12.53 -4.05 11.64
N GLU A 287 -13.54 -3.19 11.47
CA GLU A 287 -14.84 -3.65 10.97
C GLU A 287 -15.52 -2.62 10.08
N ASP A 288 -16.37 -3.11 9.19
CA ASP A 288 -17.41 -2.36 8.48
C ASP A 288 -18.79 -2.72 9.05
N LYS A 289 -19.78 -1.86 8.82
CA LYS A 289 -21.14 -2.08 9.28
C LYS A 289 -22.17 -1.70 8.22
N VAL A 290 -23.17 -2.55 8.04
CA VAL A 290 -24.29 -2.29 7.13
C VAL A 290 -25.60 -2.37 7.90
N ILE A 291 -26.48 -1.38 7.69
CA ILE A 291 -27.86 -1.38 8.20
C ILE A 291 -28.79 -1.58 7.02
N ALA A 292 -29.46 -2.73 6.95
CA ALA A 292 -30.34 -3.10 5.86
C ALA A 292 -31.64 -2.29 5.83
N ASP A 293 -32.20 -2.08 4.63
CA ASP A 293 -33.41 -1.27 4.38
C ASP A 293 -34.69 -2.07 4.14
N GLY A 294 -34.61 -3.39 4.07
CA GLY A 294 -35.73 -4.26 3.72
C GLY A 294 -35.95 -4.44 2.20
N GLY A 295 -35.10 -3.82 1.37
CA GLY A 295 -35.18 -3.95 -0.09
C GLY A 295 -34.57 -5.24 -0.61
N GLU A 296 -34.75 -5.49 -1.90
CA GLU A 296 -34.23 -6.68 -2.60
C GLU A 296 -32.96 -6.36 -3.38
N GLY A 297 -32.04 -7.35 -3.47
CA GLY A 297 -30.85 -7.30 -4.34
C GLY A 297 -29.89 -6.16 -3.99
N ARG A 298 -29.64 -5.93 -2.71
CA ARG A 298 -28.68 -4.91 -2.26
C ARG A 298 -27.26 -5.44 -2.38
N ASP A 299 -26.39 -4.68 -3.06
CA ASP A 299 -24.97 -4.98 -3.21
C ASP A 299 -24.13 -3.97 -2.43
N PHE A 300 -23.56 -4.42 -1.32
CA PHE A 300 -22.55 -3.67 -0.59
C PHE A 300 -21.18 -4.19 -0.98
N THR A 301 -20.36 -3.36 -1.58
CA THR A 301 -18.94 -3.62 -1.80
C THR A 301 -18.14 -2.48 -1.18
N THR A 302 -17.14 -2.82 -0.36
CA THR A 302 -16.31 -1.82 0.32
C THR A 302 -15.71 -0.81 -0.67
N LEU A 303 -15.64 0.46 -0.29
CA LEU A 303 -15.04 1.52 -1.13
C LEU A 303 -13.53 1.31 -1.29
N TRP A 304 -12.84 0.98 -0.20
CA TRP A 304 -11.43 0.65 -0.19
C TRP A 304 -11.22 -0.83 0.12
N TRP A 305 -10.16 -1.43 -0.43
CA TRP A 305 -9.84 -2.83 -0.17
C TRP A 305 -9.44 -3.07 1.28
N ARG A 306 -9.70 -4.27 1.76
CA ARG A 306 -9.43 -4.79 3.10
C ARG A 306 -8.40 -5.90 3.03
N THR A 307 -7.86 -6.28 4.19
CA THR A 307 -6.95 -7.41 4.33
C THR A 307 -7.53 -8.40 5.31
N TRP A 308 -7.64 -9.65 4.92
CA TRP A 308 -8.18 -10.70 5.78
C TRP A 308 -7.67 -12.09 5.41
N ARG A 309 -7.57 -12.96 6.38
CA ARG A 309 -7.75 -14.39 6.25
C ARG A 309 -9.13 -14.77 6.77
N TYR A 310 -9.48 -14.22 7.92
CA TYR A 310 -10.76 -14.47 8.58
C TYR A 310 -11.66 -13.24 8.48
N VAL A 311 -12.94 -13.51 8.19
CA VAL A 311 -14.00 -12.51 8.24
C VAL A 311 -15.03 -12.98 9.26
N ASP A 312 -15.30 -12.14 10.26
CA ASP A 312 -16.31 -12.37 11.29
C ASP A 312 -17.57 -11.59 10.90
N LEU A 313 -18.65 -12.30 10.61
CA LEU A 313 -19.96 -11.74 10.32
C LEU A 313 -20.87 -11.90 11.52
N THR A 314 -21.28 -10.79 12.13
CA THR A 314 -22.33 -10.75 13.12
C THR A 314 -23.56 -10.08 12.54
N ILE A 315 -24.69 -10.80 12.49
CA ILE A 315 -25.96 -10.32 11.93
C ILE A 315 -27.02 -10.30 13.02
N SER A 316 -27.63 -9.15 13.25
CA SER A 316 -28.76 -9.00 14.17
C SER A 316 -29.96 -8.53 13.39
N THR A 317 -31.01 -9.35 13.29
CA THR A 317 -32.26 -9.02 12.59
C THR A 317 -33.29 -8.38 13.56
N ALA A 318 -34.10 -7.49 13.01
CA ALA A 318 -35.32 -6.97 13.65
C ALA A 318 -36.53 -7.86 13.28
N ASP A 319 -37.70 -7.25 13.08
CA ASP A 319 -38.96 -7.97 12.84
C ASP A 319 -39.06 -8.70 11.51
N GLU A 320 -38.10 -8.51 10.62
CA GLU A 320 -38.05 -9.17 9.31
C GLU A 320 -36.83 -10.11 9.19
N PRO A 321 -36.96 -11.26 8.52
CA PRO A 321 -35.81 -12.09 8.17
C PRO A 321 -34.94 -11.39 7.15
N LEU A 322 -33.61 -11.54 7.29
CA LEU A 322 -32.63 -11.12 6.29
C LEU A 322 -32.24 -12.30 5.40
N VAL A 323 -32.12 -12.07 4.12
CA VAL A 323 -31.55 -13.04 3.19
C VAL A 323 -30.16 -12.57 2.76
N LEU A 324 -29.13 -13.26 3.22
CA LEU A 324 -27.77 -13.09 2.70
C LEU A 324 -27.64 -13.93 1.44
N GLU A 325 -27.69 -13.29 0.26
CA GLU A 325 -27.72 -13.97 -1.03
C GLU A 325 -26.34 -14.47 -1.43
N ASP A 326 -25.29 -13.71 -1.14
CA ASP A 326 -23.91 -14.06 -1.41
C ASP A 326 -22.93 -13.29 -0.55
N VAL A 327 -21.75 -13.87 -0.33
CA VAL A 327 -20.59 -13.20 0.25
C VAL A 327 -19.32 -13.68 -0.45
N TYR A 328 -18.52 -12.73 -0.95
CA TYR A 328 -17.30 -13.05 -1.70
C TYR A 328 -16.30 -11.91 -1.64
N GLY A 329 -15.06 -12.19 -2.03
CA GLY A 329 -14.00 -11.22 -2.19
C GLY A 329 -13.69 -10.92 -3.65
N THR A 330 -13.18 -9.73 -3.92
CA THR A 330 -12.49 -9.42 -5.16
C THR A 330 -11.05 -9.09 -4.81
N PHE A 331 -10.16 -10.06 -5.02
CA PHE A 331 -8.73 -9.89 -4.77
C PHE A 331 -8.19 -8.70 -5.55
N SER A 332 -7.39 -7.87 -4.91
CA SER A 332 -6.74 -6.71 -5.54
C SER A 332 -5.28 -6.61 -5.12
N ALA A 333 -4.41 -6.58 -6.09
CA ALA A 333 -2.97 -6.35 -5.93
C ALA A 333 -2.37 -5.85 -7.25
N TYR A 334 -1.14 -5.35 -7.21
CA TYR A 334 -0.39 -5.06 -8.43
C TYR A 334 -0.29 -6.31 -9.31
N PRO A 335 -0.45 -6.20 -10.65
CA PRO A 335 -0.60 -7.35 -11.55
C PRO A 335 0.72 -8.07 -11.86
N PHE A 336 1.56 -8.29 -10.86
CA PHE A 336 2.80 -9.04 -11.02
C PHE A 336 2.56 -10.46 -11.55
N ARG A 337 3.42 -10.88 -12.46
CA ARG A 337 3.51 -12.27 -12.93
C ARG A 337 4.90 -12.80 -12.59
N CYS A 338 4.96 -13.97 -11.95
CA CYS A 338 6.23 -14.65 -11.71
C CYS A 338 6.73 -15.24 -13.03
N GLU A 339 7.89 -14.82 -13.47
CA GLU A 339 8.47 -15.21 -14.77
C GLU A 339 9.69 -16.12 -14.62
N ILE A 340 10.08 -16.41 -13.38
CA ILE A 340 11.20 -17.33 -13.09
C ILE A 340 10.68 -18.75 -12.86
N ALA A 341 11.54 -19.72 -13.16
CA ALA A 341 11.40 -21.10 -12.74
C ALA A 341 12.56 -21.47 -11.81
N PHE A 342 12.24 -22.13 -10.72
CA PHE A 342 13.22 -22.64 -9.77
C PHE A 342 12.98 -24.13 -9.53
N SER A 343 14.04 -24.89 -9.50
CA SER A 343 14.00 -26.32 -9.17
C SER A 343 15.21 -26.70 -8.34
N ALA A 344 14.96 -27.34 -7.21
CA ALA A 344 15.99 -27.92 -6.34
C ALA A 344 15.60 -29.37 -6.02
N PRO A 345 16.03 -30.38 -6.83
CA PRO A 345 15.70 -31.75 -6.59
C PRO A 345 16.15 -32.23 -5.21
N GLY A 346 15.25 -32.86 -4.45
CA GLY A 346 15.49 -33.29 -3.07
C GLY A 346 15.27 -32.18 -2.01
N HIS A 347 14.83 -30.98 -2.41
CA HIS A 347 14.58 -29.83 -1.55
C HIS A 347 13.21 -29.19 -1.87
N ASP A 348 12.14 -29.97 -1.79
CA ASP A 348 10.77 -29.52 -2.10
C ASP A 348 10.31 -28.37 -1.18
N GLU A 349 10.88 -28.27 0.03
CA GLU A 349 10.63 -27.18 0.96
C GLU A 349 11.00 -25.81 0.38
N LEU A 350 12.05 -25.71 -0.46
CA LEU A 350 12.47 -24.46 -1.07
C LEU A 350 11.44 -23.95 -2.08
N ASN A 351 10.79 -24.84 -2.83
CA ASN A 351 9.70 -24.47 -3.74
C ASN A 351 8.52 -23.87 -2.96
N LYS A 352 8.16 -24.47 -1.82
CA LYS A 352 7.09 -23.94 -0.94
C LYS A 352 7.46 -22.59 -0.35
N MET A 353 8.72 -22.42 0.05
CA MET A 353 9.21 -21.12 0.57
C MET A 353 9.10 -20.02 -0.49
N LEU A 354 9.50 -20.31 -1.74
CA LEU A 354 9.38 -19.36 -2.85
C LEU A 354 7.93 -19.01 -3.16
N GLU A 355 7.03 -20.00 -3.16
CA GLU A 355 5.59 -19.78 -3.38
C GLU A 355 5.00 -18.87 -2.29
N ILE A 356 5.30 -19.13 -1.02
CA ILE A 356 4.85 -18.31 0.11
C ILE A 356 5.45 -16.91 0.01
N GLY A 357 6.74 -16.80 -0.26
CA GLY A 357 7.44 -15.52 -0.41
C GLY A 357 6.86 -14.66 -1.53
N TRP A 358 6.65 -15.26 -2.71
CA TRP A 358 6.05 -14.56 -3.85
C TRP A 358 4.61 -14.10 -3.58
N ARG A 359 3.79 -14.97 -2.99
CA ARG A 359 2.44 -14.59 -2.57
C ARG A 359 2.45 -13.44 -1.59
N THR A 360 3.34 -13.48 -0.58
CA THR A 360 3.48 -12.40 0.41
C THR A 360 3.91 -11.09 -0.25
N ALA A 361 4.88 -11.14 -1.17
CA ALA A 361 5.30 -9.97 -1.94
C ALA A 361 4.13 -9.34 -2.72
N ARG A 362 3.27 -10.16 -3.33
CA ARG A 362 2.07 -9.68 -4.01
C ARG A 362 1.07 -9.01 -3.07
N LEU A 363 0.88 -9.54 -1.85
CA LEU A 363 -0.02 -8.95 -0.86
C LEU A 363 0.52 -7.60 -0.31
N CYS A 364 1.83 -7.39 -0.40
CA CYS A 364 2.47 -6.13 -0.03
C CYS A 364 2.72 -5.17 -1.22
N ALA A 365 2.04 -5.41 -2.35
CA ALA A 365 2.12 -4.57 -3.53
C ALA A 365 0.72 -4.30 -4.11
N ASN A 366 0.30 -3.06 -4.08
CA ASN A 366 -0.94 -2.58 -4.71
C ASN A 366 -0.57 -1.38 -5.58
N GLU A 367 -1.00 -0.17 -5.28
CA GLU A 367 -0.56 1.05 -6.00
C GLU A 367 0.87 1.48 -5.64
N THR A 368 1.38 1.02 -4.52
CA THR A 368 2.75 1.15 -4.02
C THR A 368 3.16 -0.15 -3.37
N TYR A 369 4.44 -0.35 -3.10
CA TYR A 369 4.84 -1.31 -2.09
C TYR A 369 4.29 -0.90 -0.71
N MET A 370 4.21 -1.84 0.22
CA MET A 370 3.69 -1.61 1.57
C MET A 370 4.49 -2.43 2.57
N ASP A 371 4.78 -1.84 3.72
CA ASP A 371 5.36 -2.54 4.87
C ASP A 371 4.49 -3.72 5.30
N CYS A 372 3.18 -3.47 5.41
CA CYS A 372 2.18 -4.48 5.66
C CYS A 372 0.84 -4.09 5.03
N PRO A 373 0.00 -5.06 4.61
CA PRO A 373 -1.27 -4.73 3.98
C PRO A 373 -2.41 -4.47 4.98
N TYR A 374 -2.28 -4.88 6.25
CA TYR A 374 -3.37 -4.84 7.24
C TYR A 374 -3.37 -3.56 8.07
N TYR A 375 -2.22 -3.21 8.70
CA TYR A 375 -2.16 -2.14 9.69
C TYR A 375 -1.85 -0.77 9.09
N GLU A 376 -0.92 -0.69 8.15
CA GLU A 376 -0.34 0.58 7.72
C GLU A 376 -0.57 0.90 6.25
N GLN A 377 -0.31 -0.04 5.34
CA GLN A 377 -0.37 0.17 3.88
C GLN A 377 0.58 1.29 3.42
N LEU A 378 1.74 1.43 4.07
CA LEU A 378 2.70 2.51 3.89
C LEU A 378 3.96 2.03 3.14
N GLN A 379 4.45 2.84 2.21
CA GLN A 379 5.65 2.56 1.45
C GLN A 379 6.88 3.14 2.16
N TYR A 380 7.46 2.38 3.10
CA TYR A 380 8.74 2.71 3.73
C TYR A 380 9.91 2.32 2.83
N PHE A 381 10.90 3.20 2.63
CA PHE A 381 11.96 2.96 1.65
C PHE A 381 12.97 1.89 2.05
N GLY A 382 13.14 1.60 3.33
CA GLY A 382 13.92 0.44 3.80
C GLY A 382 13.27 -0.86 3.39
N ASP A 383 11.99 -1.05 3.74
CA ASP A 383 11.17 -2.21 3.37
C ASP A 383 11.04 -2.36 1.87
N THR A 384 10.79 -1.23 1.19
CA THR A 384 10.60 -1.19 -0.25
C THR A 384 11.82 -1.65 -1.02
N ARG A 385 13.05 -1.38 -0.55
CA ARG A 385 14.27 -1.90 -1.20
C ARG A 385 14.26 -3.43 -1.24
N ILE A 386 13.88 -4.08 -0.14
CA ILE A 386 13.81 -5.56 -0.06
C ILE A 386 12.74 -6.08 -1.03
N GLN A 387 11.57 -5.46 -1.04
CA GLN A 387 10.46 -5.83 -1.93
C GLN A 387 10.80 -5.59 -3.41
N ALA A 388 11.49 -4.48 -3.71
CA ALA A 388 12.00 -4.18 -5.04
C ALA A 388 12.99 -5.25 -5.53
N MET A 389 13.89 -5.72 -4.67
CA MET A 389 14.81 -6.81 -5.01
C MET A 389 14.05 -8.10 -5.30
N ILE A 390 13.04 -8.46 -4.51
CA ILE A 390 12.18 -9.62 -4.79
C ILE A 390 11.53 -9.48 -6.16
N THR A 391 11.02 -8.29 -6.49
CA THR A 391 10.43 -8.01 -7.80
C THR A 391 11.45 -8.17 -8.92
N LEU A 392 12.62 -7.55 -8.79
CA LEU A 392 13.69 -7.57 -9.80
C LEU A 392 14.19 -8.97 -10.11
N TYR A 393 14.19 -9.88 -9.12
CA TYR A 393 14.54 -11.28 -9.30
C TYR A 393 13.46 -12.12 -9.98
N ASN A 394 12.18 -11.81 -9.75
CA ASN A 394 11.07 -12.71 -10.09
C ASN A 394 10.29 -12.29 -11.35
N THR A 395 10.44 -11.06 -11.83
CA THR A 395 9.72 -10.56 -13.01
C THR A 395 10.53 -9.52 -13.77
N HIS A 396 10.27 -9.39 -15.08
CA HIS A 396 10.82 -8.31 -15.90
C HIS A 396 10.06 -6.99 -15.73
N ASP A 397 8.86 -7.01 -15.17
CA ASP A 397 8.10 -5.80 -14.82
C ASP A 397 8.83 -5.02 -13.73
N ALA A 398 9.22 -3.81 -14.07
CA ALA A 398 9.91 -2.90 -13.15
C ALA A 398 9.18 -1.57 -12.92
N TYR A 399 7.94 -1.43 -13.40
CA TYR A 399 7.18 -0.17 -13.24
C TYR A 399 6.96 0.19 -11.78
N MET A 400 6.63 -0.80 -10.93
CA MET A 400 6.46 -0.58 -9.49
C MET A 400 7.77 -0.15 -8.82
N VAL A 401 8.89 -0.78 -9.18
CA VAL A 401 10.22 -0.42 -8.64
C VAL A 401 10.57 1.01 -9.04
N LYS A 402 10.39 1.35 -10.32
CA LYS A 402 10.64 2.70 -10.84
C LYS A 402 9.73 3.74 -10.18
N ASN A 403 8.45 3.42 -9.98
CA ASN A 403 7.50 4.26 -9.27
C ASN A 403 7.97 4.54 -7.82
N ALA A 404 8.42 3.50 -7.10
CA ALA A 404 8.91 3.64 -5.74
C ALA A 404 10.17 4.52 -5.66
N ILE A 405 11.13 4.35 -6.58
CA ILE A 405 12.33 5.18 -6.66
C ILE A 405 11.95 6.64 -6.92
N GLU A 406 11.02 6.86 -7.84
CA GLU A 406 10.54 8.20 -8.19
C GLU A 406 9.79 8.87 -7.03
N GLN A 407 8.95 8.13 -6.32
CA GLN A 407 8.28 8.62 -5.12
C GLN A 407 9.28 8.95 -4.00
N GLY A 408 10.38 8.21 -3.89
CA GLY A 408 11.51 8.59 -3.03
C GLY A 408 12.10 9.95 -3.40
N ARG A 409 12.35 10.19 -4.69
CA ARG A 409 12.82 11.49 -5.20
C ARG A 409 11.81 12.61 -4.92
N GLN A 410 10.52 12.36 -5.07
CA GLN A 410 9.44 13.32 -4.80
C GLN A 410 9.33 13.67 -3.31
N SER A 411 9.78 12.79 -2.42
CA SER A 411 9.75 12.98 -0.97
C SER A 411 10.93 13.77 -0.41
N VAL A 412 11.96 14.08 -1.24
CA VAL A 412 13.15 14.81 -0.79
C VAL A 412 12.76 16.20 -0.30
N VAL A 413 13.14 16.51 0.93
CA VAL A 413 12.90 17.82 1.55
C VAL A 413 14.08 18.77 1.34
N ALA A 414 13.90 20.03 1.73
CA ALA A 414 14.91 21.07 1.54
C ALA A 414 16.27 20.75 2.20
N ASP A 415 16.28 19.97 3.28
CA ASP A 415 17.50 19.53 3.94
C ASP A 415 18.32 18.52 3.12
N GLY A 416 17.73 17.93 2.08
CA GLY A 416 18.40 17.01 1.17
C GLY A 416 18.09 15.53 1.40
N ILE A 417 17.34 15.14 2.45
CA ILE A 417 16.97 13.75 2.73
C ILE A 417 15.54 13.42 2.30
N THR A 418 15.24 12.13 2.08
CA THR A 418 13.88 11.66 1.80
C THR A 418 13.05 11.58 3.07
N MET A 419 11.73 11.64 2.95
CA MET A 419 10.86 11.09 4.00
C MET A 419 11.11 9.58 4.13
N SER A 420 10.77 9.01 5.28
CA SER A 420 10.93 7.55 5.51
C SER A 420 9.99 6.71 4.67
N ARG A 421 8.82 7.27 4.38
CA ARG A 421 7.69 6.65 3.68
C ARG A 421 6.96 7.66 2.81
N TYR A 422 6.57 7.27 1.61
CA TYR A 422 5.88 8.18 0.68
C TYR A 422 5.10 7.40 -0.40
N PRO A 423 3.88 7.88 -0.82
CA PRO A 423 3.17 9.05 -0.31
C PRO A 423 2.69 8.89 1.14
N SER A 424 2.70 9.98 1.90
CA SER A 424 2.24 9.99 3.30
C SER A 424 1.71 11.37 3.69
N SER A 425 0.55 11.41 4.33
CA SER A 425 -0.03 12.63 4.89
C SER A 425 0.58 13.03 6.24
N LEU A 426 1.37 12.14 6.85
CA LEU A 426 2.10 12.37 8.09
C LEU A 426 3.61 12.29 7.81
N HIS A 427 4.29 13.41 7.99
CA HIS A 427 5.73 13.50 7.78
C HIS A 427 6.48 12.66 8.81
N GLN A 428 7.41 11.84 8.36
CA GLN A 428 8.31 11.07 9.20
C GLN A 428 9.66 10.94 8.50
N PHE A 429 10.74 10.99 9.27
CA PHE A 429 12.10 10.86 8.77
C PHE A 429 12.80 9.70 9.49
N ILE A 430 13.26 8.75 8.69
CA ILE A 430 14.18 7.67 9.09
C ILE A 430 15.42 7.87 8.22
N SER A 431 16.47 8.43 8.81
CA SER A 431 17.63 8.86 8.03
C SER A 431 18.30 7.70 7.28
N SER A 432 18.39 6.50 7.88
CA SER A 432 18.90 5.30 7.19
C SER A 432 18.12 4.94 5.91
N PHE A 433 16.84 5.28 5.82
CA PHE A 433 16.02 4.95 4.66
C PHE A 433 16.36 5.80 3.43
N SER A 434 16.91 7.00 3.63
CA SER A 434 17.47 7.78 2.51
C SER A 434 18.70 7.10 1.89
N LEU A 435 19.51 6.40 2.70
CA LEU A 435 20.62 5.60 2.19
C LEU A 435 20.12 4.36 1.43
N TRP A 436 19.15 3.65 1.98
CA TRP A 436 18.55 2.49 1.31
C TRP A 436 17.83 2.86 0.01
N TRP A 437 17.28 4.06 -0.11
CA TRP A 437 16.71 4.55 -1.35
C TRP A 437 17.77 4.70 -2.47
N ILE A 438 18.98 5.17 -2.16
CA ILE A 438 20.09 5.24 -3.12
C ILE A 438 20.50 3.82 -3.54
N CYS A 439 20.65 2.90 -2.57
CA CYS A 439 20.96 1.51 -2.85
C CYS A 439 19.89 0.84 -3.71
N MET A 440 18.60 1.13 -3.47
CA MET A 440 17.49 0.62 -4.31
C MET A 440 17.61 1.10 -5.77
N GLY A 441 18.02 2.36 -5.99
CA GLY A 441 18.31 2.86 -7.33
C GLY A 441 19.48 2.13 -8.00
N HIS A 442 20.54 1.88 -7.25
CA HIS A 442 21.67 1.08 -7.73
C HIS A 442 21.24 -0.36 -8.10
N ASP A 443 20.47 -1.02 -7.22
CA ASP A 443 19.91 -2.35 -7.49
C ASP A 443 19.08 -2.34 -8.79
N TYR A 444 18.21 -1.35 -8.96
CA TYR A 444 17.44 -1.19 -10.19
C TYR A 444 18.32 -1.07 -11.45
N TRP A 445 19.36 -0.24 -11.40
CA TRP A 445 20.30 -0.09 -12.51
C TRP A 445 21.00 -1.39 -12.85
N MET A 446 21.49 -2.10 -11.85
CA MET A 446 22.18 -3.39 -12.04
C MET A 446 21.30 -4.44 -12.73
N TYR A 447 20.00 -4.45 -12.45
CA TYR A 447 19.06 -5.42 -13.03
C TYR A 447 18.38 -4.95 -14.33
N ARG A 448 18.34 -3.66 -14.61
CA ARG A 448 17.58 -3.10 -15.75
C ARG A 448 18.41 -2.27 -16.71
N GLY A 449 19.55 -1.78 -16.31
CA GLY A 449 20.46 -1.02 -17.18
C GLY A 449 19.91 0.33 -17.65
N ASP A 450 18.89 0.92 -17.00
CA ASP A 450 18.24 2.18 -17.39
C ASP A 450 19.08 3.40 -16.98
N GLU A 451 20.27 3.56 -17.60
CA GLU A 451 21.21 4.64 -17.28
C GLU A 451 20.60 6.03 -17.49
N ALA A 452 19.80 6.20 -18.54
CA ALA A 452 19.18 7.48 -18.86
C ALA A 452 18.28 7.98 -17.72
N TYR A 453 17.47 7.09 -17.15
CA TYR A 453 16.66 7.40 -15.99
C TYR A 453 17.52 7.61 -14.75
N MET A 454 18.46 6.72 -14.46
CA MET A 454 19.32 6.81 -13.28
C MET A 454 20.12 8.10 -13.23
N LYS A 455 20.59 8.58 -14.38
CA LYS A 455 21.27 9.87 -14.49
C LYS A 455 20.42 11.03 -13.98
N THR A 456 19.10 10.98 -14.13
CA THR A 456 18.19 12.02 -13.62
C THR A 456 18.09 12.05 -12.10
N LEU A 457 18.45 10.95 -11.42
CA LEU A 457 18.40 10.81 -9.96
C LEU A 457 19.69 11.27 -9.26
N LEU A 458 20.84 11.30 -9.97
CA LEU A 458 22.12 11.64 -9.35
C LEU A 458 22.13 12.98 -8.58
N PRO A 459 21.48 14.06 -9.04
CA PRO A 459 21.43 15.29 -8.26
C PRO A 459 20.79 15.11 -6.86
N ALA A 460 19.73 14.32 -6.77
CA ALA A 460 19.05 14.05 -5.50
C ALA A 460 19.91 13.12 -4.61
N TYR A 461 20.56 12.12 -5.18
CA TYR A 461 21.49 11.25 -4.45
C TYR A 461 22.67 12.02 -3.86
N ARG A 462 23.24 12.93 -4.63
CA ARG A 462 24.31 13.85 -4.15
C ARG A 462 23.81 14.70 -2.99
N GLY A 463 22.56 15.18 -3.04
CA GLY A 463 21.94 15.94 -1.94
C GLY A 463 21.89 15.13 -0.65
N VAL A 464 21.43 13.88 -0.72
CA VAL A 464 21.40 12.97 0.45
C VAL A 464 22.81 12.72 1.00
N LEU A 465 23.76 12.40 0.13
CA LEU A 465 25.13 12.09 0.56
C LEU A 465 25.85 13.31 1.14
N SER A 466 25.62 14.50 0.57
CA SER A 466 26.13 15.75 1.12
C SER A 466 25.53 16.09 2.49
N TRP A 467 24.26 15.76 2.70
CA TRP A 467 23.65 15.90 4.02
C TRP A 467 24.29 14.94 5.05
N TYR A 468 24.64 13.72 4.66
CA TYR A 468 25.35 12.79 5.54
C TYR A 468 26.78 13.22 5.85
N GLU A 469 27.48 13.78 4.86
CA GLU A 469 28.88 14.19 4.97
C GLU A 469 29.11 15.22 6.08
N GLN A 470 28.13 16.11 6.36
CA GLN A 470 28.24 17.11 7.44
C GLN A 470 28.25 16.48 8.86
N TRP A 471 27.88 15.21 8.99
CA TRP A 471 27.89 14.48 10.27
C TRP A 471 29.16 13.65 10.48
N LEU A 472 30.10 13.66 9.53
CA LEU A 472 31.39 13.01 9.67
C LEU A 472 32.24 13.72 10.71
N LYS A 473 32.81 12.91 11.60
CA LYS A 473 33.77 13.39 12.61
C LYS A 473 35.20 13.42 12.02
N ARG A 474 36.17 13.93 12.81
CA ARG A 474 37.59 14.00 12.42
C ARG A 474 38.23 12.63 12.16
N ASP A 475 37.69 11.56 12.75
CA ASP A 475 38.11 10.18 12.56
C ASP A 475 37.36 9.51 11.44
N HIS A 476 36.61 10.25 10.63
CA HIS A 476 35.81 9.81 9.50
C HIS A 476 34.61 8.92 9.86
N SER A 477 34.33 8.61 11.13
CA SER A 477 33.09 7.95 11.52
C SER A 477 31.93 8.95 11.57
N LEU A 478 30.70 8.49 11.37
CA LEU A 478 29.51 9.31 11.57
C LEU A 478 29.29 9.56 13.07
N GLY A 479 28.99 10.80 13.44
CA GLY A 479 28.54 11.16 14.78
C GLY A 479 27.04 10.94 14.94
N TYR A 480 26.41 11.82 15.72
CA TYR A 480 24.96 11.82 15.86
C TYR A 480 24.30 12.27 14.56
N VAL A 481 23.71 11.31 13.83
CA VAL A 481 22.86 11.61 12.66
C VAL A 481 21.46 11.91 13.17
N PRO A 482 20.87 13.06 12.82
CA PRO A 482 19.52 13.44 13.23
C PRO A 482 18.45 12.45 12.75
N HIS A 483 17.27 12.58 13.35
CA HIS A 483 16.09 11.77 13.09
C HIS A 483 16.24 10.32 13.60
N TRP A 484 15.21 9.53 13.35
CA TRP A 484 15.17 8.13 13.73
C TRP A 484 16.08 7.30 12.82
N PHE A 485 17.14 6.71 13.37
CA PHE A 485 18.05 5.86 12.62
C PHE A 485 17.66 4.38 12.77
N PHE A 486 16.54 4.04 12.22
CA PHE A 486 16.00 2.68 12.27
C PHE A 486 16.90 1.70 11.52
N ALA A 487 17.17 0.55 12.13
CA ALA A 487 17.87 -0.59 11.54
C ALA A 487 16.95 -1.79 11.40
N ASP A 488 16.40 -2.27 12.53
CA ASP A 488 15.51 -3.44 12.57
C ASP A 488 14.86 -3.59 13.95
N TRP A 489 13.74 -4.27 14.03
CA TRP A 489 13.10 -4.70 15.28
C TRP A 489 13.83 -5.91 15.88
N ALA A 490 15.13 -5.75 16.15
CA ALA A 490 15.99 -6.80 16.66
C ALA A 490 16.11 -6.77 18.19
N ALA A 491 16.37 -7.92 18.78
CA ALA A 491 16.67 -8.01 20.21
C ALA A 491 17.90 -7.15 20.56
N GLY A 492 17.78 -6.31 21.59
CA GLY A 492 18.86 -5.39 22.02
C GLY A 492 18.84 -4.03 21.33
N PHE A 493 18.03 -3.83 20.27
CA PHE A 493 17.83 -2.53 19.64
C PHE A 493 16.63 -1.81 20.30
N GLN A 494 16.89 -0.62 20.83
CA GLN A 494 15.82 0.17 21.43
C GLN A 494 15.07 0.94 20.34
N SER A 495 13.77 0.71 20.25
CA SER A 495 12.93 1.31 19.19
C SER A 495 13.45 1.04 17.77
N GLY A 496 14.06 -0.13 17.55
CA GLY A 496 14.65 -0.51 16.26
C GLY A 496 15.94 0.22 15.89
N GLU A 497 16.51 1.03 16.79
CA GLU A 497 17.80 1.67 16.59
C GLU A 497 18.97 0.79 17.05
N PRO A 498 20.07 0.72 16.28
CA PRO A 498 21.26 0.01 16.71
C PRO A 498 21.85 0.68 17.96
N VAL A 499 22.62 -0.09 18.73
CA VAL A 499 23.31 0.44 19.89
C VAL A 499 24.28 1.54 19.45
N ARG A 500 24.30 2.65 20.17
CA ARG A 500 25.12 3.83 19.87
C ARG A 500 26.03 4.19 21.06
N GLU A 501 27.14 4.81 20.74
CA GLU A 501 27.98 5.51 21.70
C GLU A 501 27.34 6.82 22.16
N LYS A 502 27.91 7.42 23.22
CA LYS A 502 27.42 8.69 23.77
C LYS A 502 27.48 9.86 22.78
N ASP A 503 28.38 9.81 21.81
CA ASP A 503 28.52 10.78 20.73
C ASP A 503 27.64 10.47 19.52
N GLY A 504 26.76 9.49 19.63
CA GLY A 504 25.82 9.06 18.61
C GLY A 504 26.38 8.08 17.58
N ASN A 505 27.66 7.73 17.66
CA ASN A 505 28.30 6.82 16.71
C ASN A 505 27.82 5.37 16.85
N SER A 506 27.81 4.64 15.75
CA SER A 506 27.47 3.22 15.65
C SER A 506 28.12 2.61 14.43
N ALA A 507 28.73 1.43 14.58
CA ALA A 507 29.31 0.69 13.45
C ALA A 507 28.29 0.38 12.36
N PHE A 508 27.05 0.09 12.73
CA PHE A 508 25.94 -0.11 11.78
C PHE A 508 25.78 1.09 10.84
N GLN A 509 25.77 2.29 11.41
CA GLN A 509 25.58 3.55 10.70
C GLN A 509 26.70 3.80 9.66
N ASP A 510 27.94 3.62 10.10
CA ASP A 510 29.11 3.77 9.25
C ASP A 510 29.13 2.74 8.10
N LEU A 511 28.76 1.50 8.38
CA LEU A 511 28.74 0.42 7.38
C LEU A 511 27.64 0.62 6.32
N VAL A 512 26.44 1.04 6.71
CA VAL A 512 25.38 1.37 5.75
C VAL A 512 25.81 2.55 4.87
N TYR A 513 26.47 3.55 5.46
CA TYR A 513 26.96 4.69 4.68
C TYR A 513 28.05 4.29 3.68
N ILE A 514 28.98 3.38 4.04
CA ILE A 514 29.96 2.81 3.09
C ILE A 514 29.26 2.17 1.91
N LEU A 515 28.32 1.24 2.13
CA LEU A 515 27.60 0.54 1.05
C LEU A 515 26.89 1.52 0.11
N THR A 516 26.34 2.59 0.67
CA THR A 516 25.64 3.61 -0.11
C THR A 516 26.61 4.44 -0.94
N LEU A 517 27.74 4.86 -0.36
CA LEU A 517 28.78 5.61 -1.07
C LEU A 517 29.40 4.79 -2.21
N GLU A 518 29.61 3.48 -2.01
CA GLU A 518 30.10 2.59 -3.05
C GLU A 518 29.11 2.48 -4.21
N SER A 519 27.84 2.24 -3.91
CA SER A 519 26.75 2.22 -4.91
C SER A 519 26.69 3.54 -5.70
N ALA A 520 26.79 4.67 -5.00
CA ALA A 520 26.79 5.98 -5.65
C ALA A 520 28.05 6.22 -6.49
N ALA A 521 29.23 5.80 -6.01
CA ALA A 521 30.48 5.92 -6.75
C ALA A 521 30.47 5.12 -8.04
N GLU A 522 29.89 3.93 -8.04
CA GLU A 522 29.72 3.13 -9.26
C GLU A 522 28.85 3.84 -10.28
N MET A 523 27.69 4.38 -9.86
CA MET A 523 26.80 5.15 -10.75
C MET A 523 27.45 6.43 -11.26
N GLU A 524 28.20 7.15 -10.42
CA GLU A 524 28.93 8.36 -10.83
C GLU A 524 30.03 8.05 -11.85
N ARG A 525 30.72 6.91 -11.73
CA ARG A 525 31.72 6.49 -12.72
C ARG A 525 31.09 6.07 -14.04
N ALA A 526 29.95 5.41 -13.99
CA ALA A 526 29.29 4.88 -15.18
C ALA A 526 28.66 5.99 -16.03
N PHE A 527 27.94 6.91 -15.42
CA PHE A 527 27.14 7.90 -16.15
C PHE A 527 27.05 9.29 -15.49
N GLY A 528 27.80 9.53 -14.42
CA GLY A 528 27.81 10.79 -13.67
C GLY A 528 29.11 11.57 -13.82
N ILE A 529 29.69 11.99 -12.69
CA ILE A 529 30.89 12.82 -12.59
C ILE A 529 32.01 12.04 -11.91
N PRO A 530 33.09 11.62 -12.64
CA PRO A 530 34.15 10.78 -12.06
C PRO A 530 34.82 11.36 -10.79
N SER A 531 35.03 12.67 -10.72
CA SER A 531 35.62 13.28 -9.53
C SER A 531 34.75 13.19 -8.26
N ILE A 532 33.43 13.09 -8.40
CA ILE A 532 32.50 12.82 -7.29
C ILE A 532 32.67 11.35 -6.84
N ALA A 533 32.78 10.43 -7.79
CA ALA A 533 33.05 9.03 -7.47
C ALA A 533 34.38 8.85 -6.71
N ASP A 534 35.41 9.58 -7.11
CA ASP A 534 36.71 9.55 -6.42
C ASP A 534 36.61 10.11 -5.00
N HIS A 535 35.86 11.18 -4.81
CA HIS A 535 35.57 11.75 -3.48
C HIS A 535 34.86 10.72 -2.57
N TYR A 536 33.80 10.07 -3.08
CA TYR A 536 33.11 9.01 -2.31
C TYR A 536 34.02 7.85 -1.96
N THR A 537 34.90 7.44 -2.88
CA THR A 537 35.88 6.37 -2.64
C THR A 537 36.88 6.75 -1.56
N GLN A 538 37.31 8.01 -1.49
CA GLN A 538 38.20 8.49 -0.42
C GLN A 538 37.51 8.42 0.95
N ILE A 539 36.24 8.84 1.04
CA ILE A 539 35.45 8.75 2.28
C ILE A 539 35.32 7.29 2.71
N VAL A 540 34.97 6.38 1.79
CA VAL A 540 34.86 4.94 2.06
C VAL A 540 36.17 4.38 2.61
N SER A 541 37.29 4.70 1.98
CA SER A 541 38.60 4.22 2.43
C SER A 541 38.93 4.67 3.85
N ALA A 542 38.63 5.93 4.18
CA ALA A 542 38.84 6.48 5.50
C ALA A 542 37.96 5.81 6.57
N ILE A 543 36.64 5.66 6.30
CA ILE A 543 35.71 5.01 7.24
C ILE A 543 36.10 3.54 7.45
N ARG A 544 36.51 2.80 6.41
CA ARG A 544 36.97 1.40 6.53
C ARG A 544 38.15 1.28 7.52
N GLY A 545 39.10 2.17 7.45
CA GLY A 545 40.20 2.25 8.41
C GLY A 545 39.71 2.43 9.84
N THR A 546 38.82 3.37 10.05
CA THR A 546 38.22 3.66 11.36
C THR A 546 37.43 2.47 11.91
N ILE A 547 36.64 1.79 11.07
CA ILE A 547 35.88 0.61 11.51
C ILE A 547 36.83 -0.50 11.96
N ARG A 548 37.87 -0.78 11.18
CA ARG A 548 38.85 -1.82 11.52
C ARG A 548 39.60 -1.49 12.82
N GLU A 549 39.96 -0.26 13.04
CA GLU A 549 40.68 0.19 14.24
C GLU A 549 39.78 0.16 15.49
N LYS A 550 38.54 0.65 15.40
CA LYS A 550 37.70 0.92 16.57
C LYS A 550 36.78 -0.24 16.98
N TYR A 551 36.25 -0.97 16.01
CA TYR A 551 35.20 -1.95 16.30
C TYR A 551 35.63 -3.40 16.25
N TRP A 552 36.83 -3.69 15.74
CA TRP A 552 37.35 -5.06 15.70
C TRP A 552 37.79 -5.54 17.07
N ASP A 553 37.11 -6.57 17.57
CA ASP A 553 37.51 -7.29 18.78
C ASP A 553 38.32 -8.55 18.39
N ALA A 554 39.64 -8.47 18.53
CA ALA A 554 40.54 -9.57 18.17
C ALA A 554 40.33 -10.82 19.06
N THR A 555 39.85 -10.67 20.28
CA THR A 555 39.57 -11.75 21.21
C THR A 555 38.35 -12.56 20.76
N ARG A 556 37.32 -11.87 20.34
CA ARG A 556 36.10 -12.50 19.83
C ARG A 556 36.18 -12.82 18.34
N GLY A 557 37.02 -12.12 17.58
CA GLY A 557 37.09 -12.21 16.12
C GLY A 557 35.80 -11.73 15.45
N LEU A 558 35.20 -10.69 16.01
CA LEU A 558 33.94 -10.06 15.56
C LEU A 558 34.04 -8.55 15.62
N PHE A 559 33.20 -7.87 14.86
CA PHE A 559 32.99 -6.42 14.98
C PHE A 559 31.94 -6.12 16.04
N ALA A 560 32.26 -5.21 16.96
CA ALA A 560 31.33 -4.69 17.94
C ALA A 560 30.41 -3.63 17.30
N ASP A 561 29.23 -3.39 17.89
CA ASP A 561 28.33 -2.30 17.50
C ASP A 561 28.88 -0.93 17.89
N THR A 562 29.69 -0.91 18.97
CA THR A 562 30.25 0.28 19.60
C THR A 562 31.72 0.07 19.93
N TYR A 563 32.52 1.15 19.99
CA TYR A 563 33.97 1.07 20.21
C TYR A 563 34.37 0.71 21.66
N ASP A 564 33.43 0.62 22.59
CA ASP A 564 33.65 0.06 23.92
C ASP A 564 33.50 -1.49 23.96
N HIS A 565 33.20 -2.12 22.84
CA HIS A 565 33.10 -3.57 22.62
C HIS A 565 32.14 -4.30 23.57
N ARG A 566 31.07 -3.63 24.01
CA ARG A 566 30.06 -4.23 24.90
C ARG A 566 28.87 -4.88 24.16
N SER A 567 28.62 -4.48 22.93
CA SER A 567 27.51 -4.97 22.11
C SER A 567 28.02 -5.54 20.80
N PHE A 568 27.41 -6.65 20.36
CA PHE A 568 27.73 -7.33 19.12
C PHE A 568 26.42 -7.78 18.45
N SER A 569 26.17 -7.32 17.24
CA SER A 569 25.01 -7.73 16.47
C SER A 569 25.41 -8.50 15.22
N GLN A 570 24.50 -9.37 14.75
CA GLN A 570 24.65 -9.99 13.45
C GLN A 570 24.66 -8.94 12.33
N HIS A 571 23.90 -7.86 12.48
CA HIS A 571 23.80 -6.77 11.51
C HIS A 571 25.17 -6.17 11.19
N VAL A 572 25.93 -5.75 12.23
CA VAL A 572 27.25 -5.15 12.05
C VAL A 572 28.22 -6.15 11.39
N ASN A 573 28.21 -7.40 11.80
CA ASN A 573 29.13 -8.40 11.27
C ASN A 573 28.81 -8.76 9.81
N SER A 574 27.54 -8.93 9.45
CA SER A 574 27.11 -9.13 8.06
C SER A 574 27.45 -7.93 7.17
N LEU A 575 27.19 -6.72 7.65
CA LEU A 575 27.51 -5.49 6.91
C LEU A 575 29.02 -5.27 6.77
N ALA A 576 29.83 -5.63 7.77
CA ALA A 576 31.30 -5.56 7.66
C ALA A 576 31.86 -6.46 6.56
N ILE A 577 31.27 -7.63 6.35
CA ILE A 577 31.60 -8.52 5.24
C ILE A 577 31.15 -7.90 3.91
N LEU A 578 29.91 -7.46 3.82
CA LEU A 578 29.34 -6.86 2.60
C LEU A 578 30.10 -5.59 2.19
N ALA A 579 30.50 -4.76 3.16
CA ALA A 579 31.30 -3.57 2.93
C ALA A 579 32.81 -3.86 2.72
N GLY A 580 33.21 -5.13 2.62
CA GLY A 580 34.59 -5.51 2.36
C GLY A 580 35.60 -5.10 3.44
N ILE A 581 35.14 -4.93 4.70
CA ILE A 581 36.04 -4.67 5.84
C ILE A 581 36.90 -5.92 6.14
N VAL A 582 36.31 -7.09 5.97
CA VAL A 582 36.96 -8.41 6.01
C VAL A 582 36.56 -9.19 4.77
N THR A 583 37.50 -10.00 4.27
CA THR A 583 37.34 -10.83 3.06
C THR A 583 37.96 -12.21 3.23
N GLY A 584 37.70 -13.13 2.31
CA GLY A 584 38.27 -14.45 2.28
C GLY A 584 38.06 -15.22 3.59
N GLU A 585 39.13 -15.90 4.09
CA GLU A 585 39.04 -16.72 5.30
C GLU A 585 38.65 -15.92 6.57
N GLU A 586 38.98 -14.62 6.63
CA GLU A 586 38.59 -13.81 7.78
C GLU A 586 37.06 -13.58 7.78
N ALA A 587 36.47 -13.33 6.61
CA ALA A 587 35.03 -13.22 6.46
C ALA A 587 34.30 -14.53 6.82
N THR A 588 34.86 -15.67 6.37
CA THR A 588 34.34 -17.01 6.74
C THR A 588 34.31 -17.19 8.26
N ARG A 589 35.42 -16.85 8.94
CA ARG A 589 35.50 -16.96 10.42
C ARG A 589 34.50 -16.05 11.13
N VAL A 590 34.24 -14.87 10.58
CA VAL A 590 33.19 -13.95 11.15
C VAL A 590 31.80 -14.53 10.97
N MET A 591 31.52 -15.16 9.81
CA MET A 591 30.23 -15.80 9.54
C MET A 591 29.93 -17.03 10.38
N GLU A 592 30.96 -17.78 10.79
CA GLU A 592 30.83 -18.99 11.59
C GLU A 592 30.61 -18.73 13.09
N ARG A 593 30.77 -17.50 13.54
CA ARG A 593 30.63 -17.04 14.93
C ARG A 593 29.36 -16.27 15.20
#